data_89f6e1662d5b80fb31bdc10245c48d66
#
_entry.id   89f6e1662d5b80fb31bdc10245c48d66
#
_cell.length_a   1.000
_cell.length_b   1.000
_cell.length_c   1.000
_cell.angle_alpha   90.00
_cell.angle_beta   90.00
_cell.angle_gamma   90.00
#
_symmetry.space_group_name_H-M   'P 1'
#
loop_
_entity.id
_entity.type
_entity.pdbx_description
1 polymer ?
#
loop_
_entity_poly.entity_id
_entity_poly.type
_entity_poly.pdbx_seq_one_letter_code
_entity_poly.pdbx_strand_id
1 'polypeptide(L)'
;MRIVFYSASTSAHSNSSTKTTYQPFRADTWDEMDRLYPDCEFVVAGPLNGSYIFDVADGEICKKPEKVKYVLLESGMSAEDTAELIAQQRPDIAVAIASGAVPFAWVPIKTALIAEELQKRGIATIANNTLVSVAAFDKWRSNIMFRSFVKAAKGIYIHHELFLAEKKNPGVSVNVYKEYVFYRIKEINFPVIVKDTLGAGSIGVEIMNSYEEVESFLNSDRNNSDIMVEELIQGEQFGTEIHGVEGRYSVLPPIAFSVTKEGITDPLSSVKFGPVTDPSYHFEKVQEELLNMAQSLKFEGTVQVDLVYRAGEWYIIEINPRWSGMTTTTAAMEGRNPLSIFVDSILGTDKNYSMKRNLKYALNFKMKARSQEDLIRLYGNPHVDYIMQLETSVAGMEKINYCEVVISTDQEKEDIMNILNELEEEFPGLVSDDVKANAGELVAKYQ
;
A
#
# COMPACT_ATOMS: atom_id res chain seq x y z
N MET A 1 27.50 4.70 11.02
CA MET A 1 26.53 5.49 10.23
C MET A 1 25.27 5.70 11.05
N ARG A 2 24.71 6.92 11.05
CA ARG A 2 23.41 7.18 11.76
C ARG A 2 22.27 7.27 10.75
N ILE A 3 21.30 6.37 10.90
CA ILE A 3 20.14 6.27 10.02
C ILE A 3 18.89 6.66 10.83
N VAL A 4 18.14 7.65 10.34
CA VAL A 4 16.87 8.04 10.94
C VAL A 4 15.72 7.51 10.10
N PHE A 5 14.93 6.59 10.65
CA PHE A 5 13.65 6.20 10.07
C PHE A 5 12.57 7.15 10.58
N TYR A 6 11.71 7.64 9.68
CA TYR A 6 10.67 8.57 10.09
C TYR A 6 9.31 8.30 9.45
N SER A 7 8.26 8.53 10.24
CA SER A 7 6.87 8.53 9.77
C SER A 7 6.13 9.67 10.44
N ALA A 8 5.38 10.44 9.67
CA ALA A 8 4.63 11.57 10.17
C ALA A 8 3.14 11.23 10.27
N SER A 9 2.50 11.67 11.35
CA SER A 9 1.04 11.67 11.45
C SER A 9 0.47 12.98 10.89
N THR A 10 -0.67 12.91 10.21
CA THR A 10 -1.35 14.07 9.64
C THR A 10 -2.69 14.38 10.30
N SER A 11 -3.17 13.51 11.18
CA SER A 11 -4.42 13.71 11.90
C SER A 11 -4.38 13.04 13.28
N ALA A 12 -5.18 13.54 14.21
CA ALA A 12 -5.37 12.91 15.53
C ALA A 12 -5.95 11.49 15.38
N HIS A 13 -6.72 11.22 14.35
CA HIS A 13 -7.29 9.89 14.08
C HIS A 13 -6.23 8.86 13.72
N SER A 14 -5.18 9.23 12.99
CA SER A 14 -4.09 8.30 12.67
C SER A 14 -3.31 7.83 13.89
N ASN A 15 -3.30 8.63 14.96
CA ASN A 15 -2.68 8.25 16.24
C ASN A 15 -3.57 7.34 17.09
N SER A 16 -4.89 7.44 16.95
CA SER A 16 -5.86 6.65 17.73
C SER A 16 -6.32 5.37 17.02
N SER A 17 -6.04 5.22 15.73
CA SER A 17 -6.50 4.09 14.93
C SER A 17 -5.69 2.82 15.14
N THR A 18 -4.44 2.93 15.61
CA THR A 18 -3.56 1.79 15.85
C THR A 18 -3.49 1.55 17.37
N LYS A 19 -4.29 0.61 17.88
CA LYS A 19 -4.28 0.25 19.29
C LYS A 19 -3.21 -0.77 19.65
N THR A 20 -2.72 -1.50 18.66
CA THR A 20 -1.73 -2.57 18.85
C THR A 20 -0.64 -2.42 17.81
N THR A 21 0.61 -2.45 18.26
CA THR A 21 1.77 -2.43 17.34
C THR A 21 1.88 -3.76 16.63
N TYR A 22 2.27 -3.71 15.37
CA TYR A 22 2.44 -4.86 14.50
C TYR A 22 3.86 -4.93 13.93
N GLN A 23 4.24 -6.09 13.46
CA GLN A 23 5.48 -6.25 12.70
C GLN A 23 5.45 -5.34 11.45
N PRO A 24 6.57 -4.75 11.04
CA PRO A 24 7.91 -4.83 11.62
C PRO A 24 8.23 -3.75 12.66
N PHE A 25 7.26 -3.02 13.17
CA PHE A 25 7.46 -1.85 14.03
C PHE A 25 7.46 -2.17 15.53
N ARG A 26 7.69 -3.42 15.90
CA ARG A 26 7.81 -3.84 17.31
C ARG A 26 9.19 -3.57 17.86
N ALA A 27 9.27 -3.42 19.18
CA ALA A 27 10.54 -3.19 19.88
C ALA A 27 11.60 -4.24 19.53
N ASP A 28 11.23 -5.53 19.51
CA ASP A 28 12.16 -6.62 19.16
C ASP A 28 12.74 -6.50 17.77
N THR A 29 11.98 -5.98 16.81
CA THR A 29 12.43 -5.75 15.46
C THR A 29 13.53 -4.70 15.39
N TRP A 30 13.39 -3.62 16.16
CA TRP A 30 14.43 -2.59 16.25
C TRP A 30 15.67 -3.08 16.99
N ASP A 31 15.50 -3.91 18.04
CA ASP A 31 16.61 -4.57 18.73
C ASP A 31 17.33 -5.57 17.83
N GLU A 32 16.61 -6.24 16.93
CA GLU A 32 17.18 -7.08 15.89
C GLU A 32 17.99 -6.27 14.88
N MET A 33 17.47 -5.14 14.41
CA MET A 33 18.18 -4.22 13.51
C MET A 33 19.51 -3.73 14.13
N ASP A 34 19.50 -3.38 15.40
CA ASP A 34 20.72 -2.97 16.12
C ASP A 34 21.76 -4.12 16.18
N ARG A 35 21.32 -5.36 16.33
CA ARG A 35 22.20 -6.54 16.31
C ARG A 35 22.74 -6.89 14.93
N LEU A 36 21.91 -6.75 13.88
CA LEU A 36 22.29 -7.05 12.50
C LEU A 36 23.27 -6.02 11.94
N TYR A 37 23.17 -4.78 12.36
CA TYR A 37 23.97 -3.67 11.85
C TYR A 37 24.72 -2.93 12.97
N PRO A 38 25.71 -3.57 13.64
CA PRO A 38 26.36 -3.02 14.83
C PRO A 38 27.14 -1.71 14.57
N ASP A 39 27.48 -1.43 13.32
CA ASP A 39 28.16 -0.19 12.90
C ASP A 39 27.17 0.95 12.54
N CYS A 40 25.86 0.70 12.67
CA CYS A 40 24.82 1.68 12.46
C CYS A 40 24.19 2.10 13.79
N GLU A 41 23.86 3.38 13.90
CA GLU A 41 23.04 3.92 14.98
C GLU A 41 21.66 4.23 14.42
N PHE A 42 20.62 3.63 14.96
CA PHE A 42 19.25 3.85 14.53
C PHE A 42 18.53 4.86 15.41
N VAL A 43 17.79 5.75 14.77
CA VAL A 43 16.86 6.67 15.41
C VAL A 43 15.52 6.52 14.69
N VAL A 44 14.42 6.44 15.44
CA VAL A 44 13.08 6.39 14.89
C VAL A 44 12.31 7.64 15.28
N ALA A 45 11.84 8.39 14.30
CA ALA A 45 10.98 9.55 14.50
C ALA A 45 9.56 9.20 14.05
N GLY A 46 8.62 9.20 14.96
CA GLY A 46 7.25 8.75 14.69
C GLY A 46 6.19 9.40 15.56
N PRO A 47 4.90 9.03 15.37
CA PRO A 47 3.78 9.63 16.09
C PRO A 47 3.89 9.48 17.61
N LEU A 48 3.24 10.38 18.36
CA LEU A 48 3.24 10.40 19.82
C LEU A 48 2.75 9.11 20.47
N ASN A 49 1.87 8.35 19.80
CA ASN A 49 1.46 7.04 20.30
C ASN A 49 2.56 5.97 20.27
N GLY A 50 3.69 6.26 19.63
CA GLY A 50 4.85 5.37 19.55
C GLY A 50 4.66 4.13 18.69
N SER A 51 3.63 4.07 17.86
CA SER A 51 3.25 2.88 17.07
C SER A 51 4.29 2.38 16.07
N TYR A 52 5.30 3.18 15.77
CA TYR A 52 6.42 2.81 14.90
C TYR A 52 7.69 2.43 15.66
N ILE A 53 7.68 2.56 17.01
CA ILE A 53 8.90 2.47 17.83
C ILE A 53 8.71 1.50 19.00
N PHE A 54 7.53 1.54 19.61
CA PHE A 54 7.21 0.82 20.82
C PHE A 54 6.19 -0.28 20.59
N ASP A 55 6.23 -1.33 21.40
CA ASP A 55 5.09 -2.21 21.50
C ASP A 55 3.97 -1.47 22.21
N VAL A 56 2.85 -1.38 21.53
CA VAL A 56 1.62 -0.76 22.01
C VAL A 56 0.53 -1.83 22.09
N ALA A 57 -0.11 -1.96 23.23
CA ALA A 57 -1.25 -2.83 23.44
C ALA A 57 -2.38 -2.02 24.07
N ASP A 58 -3.58 -2.11 23.52
CA ASP A 58 -4.77 -1.34 23.93
C ASP A 58 -4.54 0.18 24.05
N GLY A 59 -3.62 0.71 23.21
CA GLY A 59 -3.25 2.12 23.22
C GLY A 59 -2.16 2.52 24.21
N GLU A 60 -1.67 1.59 25.02
CA GLU A 60 -0.63 1.82 26.04
C GLU A 60 0.71 1.23 25.60
N ILE A 61 1.81 1.95 25.89
CA ILE A 61 3.17 1.48 25.59
C ILE A 61 3.55 0.39 26.59
N CYS A 62 3.77 -0.84 26.12
CA CYS A 62 4.12 -1.98 26.94
C CYS A 62 5.59 -2.42 26.81
N LYS A 63 6.26 -2.10 25.71
CA LYS A 63 7.68 -2.41 25.51
C LYS A 63 8.37 -1.34 24.66
N LYS A 64 9.64 -1.07 24.94
CA LYS A 64 10.51 -0.14 24.20
C LYS A 64 11.75 -0.88 23.72
N PRO A 65 12.35 -0.49 22.56
CA PRO A 65 13.65 -0.97 22.16
C PRO A 65 14.73 -0.63 23.21
N GLU A 66 15.76 -1.47 23.33
CA GLU A 66 16.82 -1.29 24.33
C GLU A 66 17.77 -0.13 23.98
N LYS A 67 18.19 -0.03 22.73
CA LYS A 67 19.25 0.90 22.31
C LYS A 67 18.80 1.93 21.28
N VAL A 68 17.79 1.60 20.47
CA VAL A 68 17.31 2.49 19.41
C VAL A 68 16.70 3.75 20.01
N LYS A 69 17.21 4.91 19.59
CA LYS A 69 16.68 6.20 20.02
C LYS A 69 15.37 6.50 19.34
N TYR A 70 14.53 7.29 19.98
CA TYR A 70 13.25 7.70 19.41
C TYR A 70 12.98 9.20 19.59
N VAL A 71 12.27 9.75 18.63
CA VAL A 71 11.76 11.13 18.62
C VAL A 71 10.27 11.06 18.37
N LEU A 72 9.47 11.52 19.34
CA LEU A 72 8.01 11.54 19.20
C LEU A 72 7.58 12.82 18.48
N LEU A 73 6.79 12.66 17.43
CA LEU A 73 6.33 13.73 16.54
C LEU A 73 4.84 14.03 16.81
N GLU A 74 4.51 15.30 16.98
CA GLU A 74 3.12 15.74 17.12
C GLU A 74 2.42 15.75 15.76
N SER A 75 1.13 15.41 15.71
CA SER A 75 0.36 15.33 14.48
C SER A 75 0.21 16.68 13.75
N GLY A 76 0.19 17.77 14.49
CA GLY A 76 0.04 19.13 13.95
C GLY A 76 1.34 19.81 13.49
N MET A 77 2.50 19.17 13.68
CA MET A 77 3.78 19.75 13.28
C MET A 77 3.83 20.00 11.77
N SER A 78 4.46 21.10 11.37
CA SER A 78 4.78 21.35 9.96
C SER A 78 5.84 20.37 9.45
N ALA A 79 6.01 20.27 8.13
CA ALA A 79 7.09 19.49 7.55
C ALA A 79 8.47 20.09 7.93
N GLU A 80 8.57 21.40 7.99
CA GLU A 80 9.78 22.13 8.37
C GLU A 80 10.18 21.85 9.83
N ASP A 81 9.22 21.97 10.79
CA ASP A 81 9.50 21.69 12.20
C ASP A 81 9.88 20.23 12.42
N THR A 82 9.21 19.30 11.70
CA THR A 82 9.54 17.88 11.74
C THR A 82 10.94 17.61 11.21
N ALA A 83 11.29 18.21 10.08
CA ALA A 83 12.63 18.11 9.51
C ALA A 83 13.70 18.68 10.44
N GLU A 84 13.41 19.77 11.14
CA GLU A 84 14.32 20.37 12.12
C GLU A 84 14.61 19.39 13.28
N LEU A 85 13.57 18.73 13.84
CA LEU A 85 13.76 17.74 14.91
C LEU A 85 14.56 16.53 14.42
N ILE A 86 14.34 16.08 13.19
CA ILE A 86 15.12 15.00 12.57
C ILE A 86 16.56 15.44 12.37
N ALA A 87 16.81 16.65 11.84
CA ALA A 87 18.14 17.19 11.60
C ALA A 87 18.97 17.32 12.89
N GLN A 88 18.32 17.65 14.03
CA GLN A 88 18.96 17.69 15.34
C GLN A 88 19.53 16.34 15.78
N GLN A 89 19.03 15.23 15.22
CA GLN A 89 19.59 13.89 15.44
C GLN A 89 20.87 13.66 14.64
N ARG A 90 21.26 14.57 13.75
CA ARG A 90 22.45 14.50 12.89
C ARG A 90 22.52 13.21 12.06
N PRO A 91 21.48 12.89 11.27
CA PRO A 91 21.51 11.70 10.43
C PRO A 91 22.52 11.82 9.30
N ASP A 92 23.17 10.71 8.95
CA ASP A 92 23.85 10.57 7.67
C ASP A 92 22.83 10.41 6.54
N ILE A 93 21.72 9.72 6.83
CA ILE A 93 20.60 9.51 5.91
C ILE A 93 19.28 9.37 6.69
N ALA A 94 18.20 9.87 6.11
CA ALA A 94 16.83 9.72 6.64
C ALA A 94 15.95 8.90 5.69
N VAL A 95 15.25 7.89 6.23
CA VAL A 95 14.44 6.93 5.48
C VAL A 95 12.96 7.11 5.87
N ALA A 96 12.11 7.40 4.90
CA ALA A 96 10.68 7.54 5.13
C ALA A 96 9.99 6.17 5.30
N ILE A 97 9.20 6.02 6.35
CA ILE A 97 8.27 4.91 6.55
C ILE A 97 6.86 5.47 6.39
N ALA A 98 6.49 5.81 5.15
CA ALA A 98 5.15 6.29 4.88
C ALA A 98 4.17 5.10 4.89
N SER A 99 3.25 5.08 5.84
CA SER A 99 2.17 4.11 5.91
C SER A 99 0.86 4.84 6.19
N GLY A 100 -0.22 4.47 5.54
CA GLY A 100 -1.51 5.10 5.75
C GLY A 100 -2.64 4.18 5.30
N ALA A 101 -3.59 3.94 6.21
CA ALA A 101 -4.71 3.05 5.97
C ALA A 101 -6.08 3.77 6.04
N VAL A 102 -6.10 5.08 6.32
CA VAL A 102 -7.33 5.86 6.45
C VAL A 102 -7.46 6.87 5.32
N PRO A 103 -8.70 7.14 4.86
CA PRO A 103 -8.96 8.22 3.90
C PRO A 103 -8.39 9.55 4.41
N PHE A 104 -7.83 10.33 3.49
CA PHE A 104 -7.18 11.61 3.81
C PHE A 104 -5.98 11.51 4.76
N ALA A 105 -5.38 10.32 4.90
CA ALA A 105 -4.07 10.20 5.52
C ALA A 105 -3.01 10.76 4.56
N TRP A 106 -2.67 12.02 4.73
CA TRP A 106 -1.70 12.75 3.88
C TRP A 106 -0.24 12.34 4.15
N VAL A 107 -0.03 11.22 4.86
CA VAL A 107 1.31 10.76 5.30
C VAL A 107 2.32 10.67 4.16
N PRO A 108 2.01 10.08 2.98
CA PRO A 108 2.97 10.05 1.88
C PRO A 108 3.38 11.43 1.40
N ILE A 109 2.44 12.38 1.33
CA ILE A 109 2.73 13.76 0.92
C ILE A 109 3.56 14.46 2.00
N LYS A 110 3.18 14.32 3.27
CA LYS A 110 3.90 14.94 4.39
C LYS A 110 5.33 14.41 4.53
N THR A 111 5.53 13.10 4.39
CA THR A 111 6.87 12.51 4.43
C THR A 111 7.74 12.96 3.26
N ALA A 112 7.15 13.15 2.08
CA ALA A 112 7.84 13.72 0.92
C ALA A 112 8.25 15.18 1.16
N LEU A 113 7.38 16.01 1.74
CA LEU A 113 7.71 17.40 2.11
C LEU A 113 8.82 17.46 3.17
N ILE A 114 8.78 16.57 4.18
CA ILE A 114 9.85 16.46 5.17
C ILE A 114 11.18 16.10 4.50
N ALA A 115 11.17 15.18 3.53
CA ALA A 115 12.37 14.82 2.78
C ALA A 115 12.96 16.02 2.03
N GLU A 116 12.12 16.83 1.36
CA GLU A 116 12.59 18.06 0.70
C GLU A 116 13.21 19.05 1.69
N GLU A 117 12.62 19.21 2.87
CA GLU A 117 13.17 20.08 3.93
C GLU A 117 14.52 19.56 4.48
N LEU A 118 14.67 18.23 4.60
CA LEU A 118 15.94 17.60 4.99
C LEU A 118 17.00 17.77 3.90
N GLN A 119 16.66 17.59 2.63
CA GLN A 119 17.56 17.79 1.50
C GLN A 119 18.07 19.24 1.40
N LYS A 120 17.21 20.25 1.67
CA LYS A 120 17.62 21.66 1.77
C LYS A 120 18.69 21.89 2.86
N ARG A 121 18.71 21.04 3.88
CA ARG A 121 19.71 21.03 4.97
C ARG A 121 20.95 20.16 4.66
N GLY A 122 21.02 19.59 3.44
CA GLY A 122 22.14 18.75 3.01
C GLY A 122 22.09 17.32 3.55
N ILE A 123 20.93 16.86 4.06
CA ILE A 123 20.74 15.49 4.58
C ILE A 123 20.21 14.62 3.45
N ALA A 124 20.89 13.48 3.19
CA ALA A 124 20.41 12.48 2.24
C ALA A 124 19.09 11.84 2.71
N THR A 125 18.19 11.55 1.78
CA THR A 125 16.89 10.97 2.11
C THR A 125 16.53 9.83 1.17
N ILE A 126 15.81 8.82 1.69
CA ILE A 126 15.09 7.81 0.93
C ILE A 126 13.60 8.04 1.18
N ALA A 127 12.95 8.70 0.25
CA ALA A 127 11.53 9.01 0.30
C ALA A 127 11.01 9.32 -1.11
N ASN A 128 9.82 8.88 -1.44
CA ASN A 128 9.18 9.30 -2.68
C ASN A 128 9.04 10.82 -2.72
N ASN A 129 9.26 11.40 -3.90
CA ASN A 129 9.16 12.85 -4.07
C ASN A 129 7.71 13.35 -4.00
N THR A 130 7.54 14.66 -3.80
CA THR A 130 6.22 15.29 -3.67
C THR A 130 5.37 15.16 -4.92
N LEU A 131 5.96 15.22 -6.12
CA LEU A 131 5.24 15.07 -7.38
C LEU A 131 4.53 13.72 -7.46
N VAL A 132 5.26 12.64 -7.19
CA VAL A 132 4.72 11.27 -7.19
C VAL A 132 3.69 11.10 -6.08
N SER A 133 3.99 11.57 -4.87
CA SER A 133 3.12 11.42 -3.71
C SER A 133 1.79 12.15 -3.88
N VAL A 134 1.79 13.36 -4.45
CA VAL A 134 0.57 14.13 -4.73
C VAL A 134 -0.21 13.54 -5.91
N ALA A 135 0.49 13.15 -6.99
CA ALA A 135 -0.18 12.55 -8.14
C ALA A 135 -0.85 11.21 -7.78
N ALA A 136 -0.19 10.38 -6.99
CA ALA A 136 -0.74 9.09 -6.56
C ALA A 136 -1.99 9.21 -5.65
N PHE A 137 -2.21 10.37 -5.03
CA PHE A 137 -3.39 10.63 -4.23
C PHE A 137 -4.66 10.85 -5.06
N ASP A 138 -4.49 11.22 -6.32
CA ASP A 138 -5.57 11.44 -7.30
C ASP A 138 -5.49 10.35 -8.38
N LYS A 139 -6.51 9.50 -8.47
CA LYS A 139 -6.53 8.35 -9.40
C LYS A 139 -6.39 8.77 -10.86
N TRP A 140 -6.93 9.94 -11.24
CA TRP A 140 -6.79 10.43 -12.61
C TRP A 140 -5.38 10.94 -12.89
N ARG A 141 -4.80 11.72 -11.98
CA ARG A 141 -3.40 12.19 -12.11
C ARG A 141 -2.42 11.03 -12.11
N SER A 142 -2.65 10.06 -11.26
CA SER A 142 -1.90 8.81 -11.20
C SER A 142 -1.97 8.06 -12.56
N ASN A 143 -3.18 7.89 -13.13
CA ASN A 143 -3.38 7.27 -14.44
C ASN A 143 -2.61 8.02 -15.54
N ILE A 144 -2.70 9.34 -15.61
CA ILE A 144 -1.95 10.15 -16.58
C ILE A 144 -0.45 9.93 -16.44
N MET A 145 0.05 9.83 -15.21
CA MET A 145 1.46 9.69 -14.91
C MET A 145 2.00 8.33 -15.39
N PHE A 146 1.33 7.22 -15.07
CA PHE A 146 1.86 5.89 -15.35
C PHE A 146 1.52 5.36 -16.76
N ARG A 147 0.43 5.81 -17.39
CA ARG A 147 0.02 5.32 -18.72
C ARG A 147 1.01 5.63 -19.85
N SER A 148 1.97 6.50 -19.60
CA SER A 148 3.07 6.81 -20.55
C SER A 148 4.14 5.72 -20.54
N PHE A 149 4.17 4.86 -19.54
CA PHE A 149 5.16 3.80 -19.32
C PHE A 149 4.56 2.41 -19.47
N VAL A 150 3.39 2.19 -18.87
CA VAL A 150 2.71 0.90 -18.78
C VAL A 150 1.31 1.05 -19.35
N LYS A 151 0.82 0.01 -20.01
CA LYS A 151 -0.55 -0.02 -20.53
C LYS A 151 -1.56 0.16 -19.40
N ALA A 152 -2.53 1.05 -19.60
CA ALA A 152 -3.57 1.36 -18.62
C ALA A 152 -4.96 1.35 -19.27
N ALA A 153 -6.01 1.29 -18.45
CA ALA A 153 -7.38 1.41 -18.91
C ALA A 153 -7.63 2.76 -19.60
N LYS A 154 -8.42 2.75 -20.66
CA LYS A 154 -8.91 3.99 -21.28
C LYS A 154 -9.99 4.60 -20.41
N GLY A 155 -9.92 5.89 -20.18
CA GLY A 155 -10.89 6.56 -19.32
C GLY A 155 -10.98 8.07 -19.58
N ILE A 156 -11.89 8.69 -18.85
CA ILE A 156 -12.12 10.13 -18.85
C ILE A 156 -12.24 10.63 -17.40
N TYR A 157 -11.71 11.82 -17.17
CA TYR A 157 -11.94 12.61 -15.97
C TYR A 157 -13.16 13.49 -16.13
N ILE A 158 -14.00 13.57 -15.12
CA ILE A 158 -15.19 14.40 -15.08
C ILE A 158 -15.08 15.35 -13.90
N HIS A 159 -14.90 16.63 -14.23
CA HIS A 159 -14.90 17.70 -13.24
C HIS A 159 -16.33 17.98 -12.79
N HIS A 160 -16.66 17.68 -11.54
CA HIS A 160 -17.99 17.77 -10.98
C HIS A 160 -18.64 19.15 -11.15
N GLU A 161 -17.92 20.23 -10.82
CA GLU A 161 -18.45 21.60 -10.91
C GLU A 161 -18.78 22.03 -12.35
N LEU A 162 -17.98 21.59 -13.33
CA LEU A 162 -18.22 21.89 -14.74
C LEU A 162 -19.37 21.04 -15.29
N PHE A 163 -19.49 19.79 -14.85
CA PHE A 163 -20.55 18.89 -15.28
C PHE A 163 -21.94 19.37 -14.82
N LEU A 164 -22.02 20.03 -13.66
CA LEU A 164 -23.25 20.57 -13.09
C LEU A 164 -23.36 22.09 -13.19
N ALA A 165 -22.60 22.71 -14.10
CA ALA A 165 -22.52 24.17 -14.21
C ALA A 165 -23.89 24.84 -14.45
N GLU A 166 -24.79 24.22 -15.20
CA GLU A 166 -26.14 24.72 -15.45
C GLU A 166 -27.01 24.74 -14.19
N LYS A 167 -26.77 23.84 -13.23
CA LYS A 167 -27.51 23.85 -11.95
C LYS A 167 -27.08 25.02 -11.05
N LYS A 168 -25.83 25.44 -11.15
CA LYS A 168 -25.21 26.47 -10.29
C LYS A 168 -25.17 27.85 -10.93
N ASN A 169 -25.26 27.94 -12.24
CA ASN A 169 -25.19 29.20 -12.99
C ASN A 169 -26.36 29.32 -13.95
N PRO A 170 -27.38 30.12 -13.60
CA PRO A 170 -28.55 30.34 -14.47
C PRO A 170 -28.25 30.94 -15.84
N GLY A 171 -27.04 31.50 -16.04
CA GLY A 171 -26.60 32.02 -17.32
C GLY A 171 -26.11 30.96 -18.31
N VAL A 172 -25.94 29.70 -17.84
CA VAL A 172 -25.55 28.59 -18.71
C VAL A 172 -26.80 28.01 -19.36
N SER A 173 -27.05 28.34 -20.60
CA SER A 173 -28.19 27.80 -21.37
C SER A 173 -27.89 26.41 -21.99
N VAL A 174 -26.61 26.10 -22.26
CA VAL A 174 -26.13 24.83 -22.79
C VAL A 174 -24.82 24.46 -22.10
N ASN A 175 -24.77 23.28 -21.49
CA ASN A 175 -23.55 22.78 -20.88
C ASN A 175 -22.75 21.92 -21.90
N VAL A 176 -21.90 22.59 -22.67
CA VAL A 176 -21.05 21.94 -23.70
C VAL A 176 -20.06 20.95 -23.07
N TYR A 177 -19.61 21.19 -21.84
CA TYR A 177 -18.74 20.25 -21.14
C TYR A 177 -19.47 18.93 -20.84
N LYS A 178 -20.73 18.99 -20.46
CA LYS A 178 -21.58 17.80 -20.26
C LYS A 178 -21.78 17.02 -21.55
N GLU A 179 -22.02 17.71 -22.66
CA GLU A 179 -22.09 17.08 -24.00
C GLU A 179 -20.77 16.39 -24.38
N TYR A 180 -19.62 17.05 -24.13
CA TYR A 180 -18.29 16.47 -24.34
C TYR A 180 -18.09 15.21 -23.49
N VAL A 181 -18.44 15.23 -22.22
CA VAL A 181 -18.34 14.06 -21.31
C VAL A 181 -19.11 12.87 -21.88
N PHE A 182 -20.39 13.07 -22.23
CA PHE A 182 -21.22 11.99 -22.78
C PHE A 182 -20.72 11.50 -24.13
N TYR A 183 -20.21 12.39 -24.99
CA TYR A 183 -19.57 11.99 -26.23
C TYR A 183 -18.37 11.07 -25.96
N ARG A 184 -17.50 11.41 -25.02
CA ARG A 184 -16.29 10.63 -24.69
C ARG A 184 -16.64 9.30 -24.02
N ILE A 185 -17.65 9.23 -23.17
CA ILE A 185 -18.08 7.97 -22.54
C ILE A 185 -18.54 6.94 -23.58
N LYS A 186 -19.18 7.38 -24.68
CA LYS A 186 -19.61 6.50 -25.77
C LYS A 186 -18.44 5.86 -26.53
N GLU A 187 -17.22 6.39 -26.39
CA GLU A 187 -16.01 5.83 -27.01
C GLU A 187 -15.29 4.81 -26.11
N ILE A 188 -15.76 4.59 -24.87
CA ILE A 188 -15.20 3.64 -23.93
C ILE A 188 -15.95 2.30 -24.08
N ASN A 189 -15.20 1.19 -23.99
CA ASN A 189 -15.80 -0.14 -24.00
C ASN A 189 -16.44 -0.45 -22.66
N PHE A 190 -17.67 -0.95 -22.68
CA PHE A 190 -18.36 -1.44 -21.49
C PHE A 190 -18.05 -2.92 -21.19
N PRO A 191 -18.08 -3.34 -19.93
CA PRO A 191 -18.41 -2.54 -18.74
C PRO A 191 -17.31 -1.52 -18.36
N VAL A 192 -17.71 -0.48 -17.64
CA VAL A 192 -16.81 0.56 -17.11
C VAL A 192 -16.82 0.57 -15.60
N ILE A 193 -15.75 1.11 -15.03
CA ILE A 193 -15.67 1.48 -13.61
C ILE A 193 -15.88 2.99 -13.47
N VAL A 194 -16.77 3.37 -12.58
CA VAL A 194 -16.96 4.75 -12.12
C VAL A 194 -16.42 4.83 -10.70
N LYS A 195 -15.52 5.78 -10.45
CA LYS A 195 -14.87 5.95 -9.16
C LYS A 195 -14.55 7.40 -8.86
N ASP A 196 -14.60 7.77 -7.60
CA ASP A 196 -14.08 9.05 -7.14
C ASP A 196 -12.58 9.15 -7.45
N THR A 197 -12.11 10.34 -7.86
CA THR A 197 -10.66 10.55 -8.07
C THR A 197 -9.88 10.49 -6.76
N LEU A 198 -10.50 10.83 -5.64
CA LEU A 198 -9.96 10.73 -4.29
C LEU A 198 -10.65 9.57 -3.55
N GLY A 199 -9.89 8.64 -3.00
CA GLY A 199 -10.45 7.51 -2.25
C GLY A 199 -9.44 6.39 -2.08
N ALA A 200 -9.71 5.49 -1.15
CA ALA A 200 -8.88 4.33 -0.83
C ALA A 200 -9.75 3.10 -0.56
N GLY A 201 -9.18 1.90 -0.75
CA GLY A 201 -9.81 0.65 -0.34
C GLY A 201 -11.09 0.28 -1.11
N SER A 202 -11.16 0.60 -2.41
CA SER A 202 -12.31 0.34 -3.29
C SER A 202 -13.62 1.02 -2.86
N ILE A 203 -13.59 1.99 -1.94
CA ILE A 203 -14.76 2.77 -1.52
C ILE A 203 -15.15 3.72 -2.66
N GLY A 204 -16.43 3.79 -3.00
CA GLY A 204 -16.93 4.66 -4.08
C GLY A 204 -16.60 4.14 -5.48
N VAL A 205 -16.36 2.85 -5.64
CA VAL A 205 -16.14 2.18 -6.93
C VAL A 205 -17.41 1.47 -7.35
N GLU A 206 -17.90 1.78 -8.55
CA GLU A 206 -19.10 1.15 -9.12
C GLU A 206 -18.85 0.62 -10.53
N ILE A 207 -19.31 -0.59 -10.81
CA ILE A 207 -19.28 -1.15 -12.17
C ILE A 207 -20.60 -0.82 -12.85
N MET A 208 -20.49 -0.30 -14.07
CA MET A 208 -21.65 0.02 -14.91
C MET A 208 -21.53 -0.70 -16.25
N ASN A 209 -22.62 -1.37 -16.63
CA ASN A 209 -22.64 -2.27 -17.79
C ASN A 209 -23.10 -1.59 -19.07
N SER A 210 -23.67 -0.40 -18.97
CA SER A 210 -24.20 0.35 -20.11
C SER A 210 -23.97 1.85 -19.99
N TYR A 211 -24.07 2.52 -21.14
CA TYR A 211 -24.04 3.98 -21.21
C TYR A 211 -25.16 4.61 -20.37
N GLU A 212 -26.35 4.03 -20.41
CA GLU A 212 -27.54 4.53 -19.71
C GLU A 212 -27.38 4.49 -18.19
N GLU A 213 -26.68 3.48 -17.67
CA GLU A 213 -26.34 3.40 -16.24
C GLU A 213 -25.40 4.54 -15.83
N VAL A 214 -24.36 4.80 -16.62
CA VAL A 214 -23.42 5.91 -16.38
C VAL A 214 -24.13 7.27 -16.50
N GLU A 215 -24.97 7.46 -17.53
CA GLU A 215 -25.74 8.68 -17.71
C GLU A 215 -26.69 8.93 -16.53
N SER A 216 -27.37 7.89 -16.07
CA SER A 216 -28.25 7.95 -14.89
C SER A 216 -27.50 8.33 -13.64
N PHE A 217 -26.34 7.70 -13.38
CA PHE A 217 -25.49 7.99 -12.25
C PHE A 217 -25.01 9.45 -12.27
N LEU A 218 -24.45 9.91 -13.40
CA LEU A 218 -23.89 11.26 -13.53
C LEU A 218 -24.95 12.35 -13.38
N ASN A 219 -26.20 12.07 -13.71
CA ASN A 219 -27.33 13.01 -13.54
C ASN A 219 -27.98 12.94 -12.16
N SER A 220 -27.63 11.95 -11.34
CA SER A 220 -28.18 11.77 -9.98
C SER A 220 -27.43 12.58 -8.93
N ASP A 221 -28.01 12.66 -7.72
CA ASP A 221 -27.36 13.28 -6.56
C ASP A 221 -26.17 12.45 -6.00
N ARG A 222 -25.96 11.24 -6.52
CA ARG A 222 -24.80 10.40 -6.19
C ARG A 222 -23.51 10.94 -6.82
N ASN A 223 -23.62 11.70 -7.91
CA ASN A 223 -22.51 12.42 -8.51
C ASN A 223 -22.24 13.70 -7.69
N ASN A 224 -21.40 13.61 -6.66
CA ASN A 224 -21.14 14.68 -5.70
C ASN A 224 -19.65 15.05 -5.56
N SER A 225 -18.79 14.48 -6.39
CA SER A 225 -17.34 14.69 -6.41
C SER A 225 -16.78 14.61 -7.83
N ASP A 226 -15.51 14.93 -7.98
CA ASP A 226 -14.76 14.67 -9.22
C ASP A 226 -14.63 13.15 -9.45
N ILE A 227 -14.93 12.71 -10.67
CA ILE A 227 -15.09 11.30 -11.01
C ILE A 227 -14.15 10.92 -12.16
N MET A 228 -13.69 9.67 -12.12
CA MET A 228 -13.05 8.98 -13.23
C MET A 228 -13.98 7.87 -13.73
N VAL A 229 -14.22 7.83 -15.04
CA VAL A 229 -14.88 6.72 -15.73
C VAL A 229 -13.86 6.04 -16.62
N GLU A 230 -13.63 4.76 -16.44
CA GLU A 230 -12.65 4.00 -17.24
C GLU A 230 -13.15 2.61 -17.60
N GLU A 231 -12.57 2.02 -18.65
CA GLU A 231 -12.83 0.64 -19.06
C GLU A 231 -12.51 -0.32 -17.90
N LEU A 232 -13.41 -1.24 -17.58
CA LEU A 232 -13.12 -2.33 -16.66
C LEU A 232 -12.22 -3.36 -17.35
N ILE A 233 -10.98 -3.44 -16.91
CA ILE A 233 -10.07 -4.48 -17.36
C ILE A 233 -10.34 -5.75 -16.55
N GLN A 234 -11.19 -6.63 -17.09
CA GLN A 234 -11.46 -7.93 -16.47
C GLN A 234 -10.30 -8.88 -16.74
N GLY A 235 -9.65 -9.34 -15.67
CA GLY A 235 -8.50 -10.22 -15.74
C GLY A 235 -8.08 -10.69 -14.35
N GLU A 236 -6.91 -11.32 -14.30
CA GLU A 236 -6.29 -11.75 -13.05
C GLU A 236 -5.61 -10.56 -12.39
N GLN A 237 -5.88 -10.34 -11.11
CA GLN A 237 -5.31 -9.22 -10.38
C GLN A 237 -4.05 -9.61 -9.64
N PHE A 238 -3.08 -8.73 -9.74
CA PHE A 238 -1.78 -8.87 -9.11
C PHE A 238 -1.34 -7.55 -8.49
N GLY A 239 -0.40 -7.66 -7.58
CA GLY A 239 0.38 -6.52 -7.15
C GLY A 239 1.86 -6.84 -7.18
N THR A 240 2.68 -5.81 -7.31
CA THR A 240 4.13 -5.89 -7.12
C THR A 240 4.62 -4.68 -6.36
N GLU A 241 5.84 -4.73 -5.87
CA GLU A 241 6.49 -3.56 -5.27
C GLU A 241 7.74 -3.17 -6.05
N ILE A 242 7.94 -1.86 -6.12
CA ILE A 242 9.18 -1.25 -6.58
C ILE A 242 9.91 -0.73 -5.34
N HIS A 243 11.15 -1.14 -5.16
CA HIS A 243 12.03 -0.58 -4.14
C HIS A 243 13.10 0.27 -4.81
N GLY A 244 13.21 1.53 -4.37
CA GLY A 244 14.17 2.51 -4.88
C GLY A 244 15.07 3.05 -3.78
N VAL A 245 16.38 3.00 -4.01
CA VAL A 245 17.37 3.54 -3.10
C VAL A 245 18.50 4.20 -3.91
N GLU A 246 18.62 5.51 -3.79
CA GLU A 246 19.68 6.30 -4.46
C GLU A 246 19.76 6.05 -5.98
N GLY A 247 18.61 6.00 -6.65
CA GLY A 247 18.53 5.78 -8.10
C GLY A 247 18.72 4.33 -8.55
N ARG A 248 18.84 3.38 -7.62
CA ARG A 248 18.84 1.95 -7.89
C ARG A 248 17.45 1.40 -7.63
N TYR A 249 16.91 0.66 -8.57
CA TYR A 249 15.53 0.18 -8.51
C TYR A 249 15.47 -1.32 -8.68
N SER A 250 14.55 -1.95 -7.93
CA SER A 250 14.15 -3.33 -8.14
C SER A 250 12.63 -3.43 -8.17
N VAL A 251 12.12 -4.27 -9.07
CA VAL A 251 10.71 -4.65 -9.14
C VAL A 251 10.62 -6.11 -8.74
N LEU A 252 9.78 -6.38 -7.75
CA LEU A 252 9.67 -7.68 -7.13
C LEU A 252 8.72 -8.60 -7.92
N PRO A 253 8.81 -9.93 -7.73
CA PRO A 253 7.86 -10.86 -8.34
C PRO A 253 6.41 -10.50 -7.94
N PRO A 254 5.44 -10.72 -8.85
CA PRO A 254 4.05 -10.39 -8.59
C PRO A 254 3.44 -11.32 -7.53
N ILE A 255 2.49 -10.76 -6.80
CA ILE A 255 1.65 -11.42 -5.82
C ILE A 255 0.23 -11.43 -6.39
N ALA A 256 -0.43 -12.58 -6.45
CA ALA A 256 -1.80 -12.71 -6.93
C ALA A 256 -2.80 -12.26 -5.85
N PHE A 257 -3.88 -11.60 -6.27
CA PHE A 257 -4.99 -11.20 -5.42
C PHE A 257 -6.24 -12.01 -5.74
N SER A 258 -6.96 -12.43 -4.72
CA SER A 258 -8.32 -12.92 -4.92
C SER A 258 -9.25 -11.77 -5.27
N VAL A 259 -10.18 -12.02 -6.18
CA VAL A 259 -11.18 -11.03 -6.63
C VAL A 259 -12.58 -11.62 -6.56
N THR A 260 -13.57 -10.76 -6.41
CA THR A 260 -14.98 -11.17 -6.54
C THR A 260 -15.29 -11.60 -7.97
N LYS A 261 -16.47 -12.16 -8.20
CA LYS A 261 -16.94 -12.52 -9.55
C LYS A 261 -16.99 -11.34 -10.51
N GLU A 262 -17.16 -10.14 -9.97
CA GLU A 262 -17.15 -8.88 -10.72
C GLU A 262 -15.74 -8.37 -11.03
N GLY A 263 -14.69 -9.02 -10.49
CA GLY A 263 -13.29 -8.64 -10.69
C GLY A 263 -12.82 -7.49 -9.79
N ILE A 264 -13.46 -7.30 -8.64
CA ILE A 264 -13.07 -6.32 -7.62
C ILE A 264 -12.48 -7.03 -6.41
N THR A 265 -11.48 -6.44 -5.78
CA THR A 265 -10.93 -6.94 -4.52
C THR A 265 -11.90 -6.62 -3.37
N ASP A 266 -12.39 -7.65 -2.68
CA ASP A 266 -13.17 -7.47 -1.45
C ASP A 266 -12.25 -7.09 -0.29
N PRO A 267 -12.47 -5.97 0.41
CA PRO A 267 -11.57 -5.50 1.46
C PRO A 267 -11.40 -6.46 2.65
N LEU A 268 -12.40 -7.31 2.94
CA LEU A 268 -12.42 -8.16 4.14
C LEU A 268 -12.11 -9.63 3.85
N SER A 269 -12.49 -10.13 2.66
CA SER A 269 -12.27 -11.53 2.28
C SER A 269 -11.14 -11.72 1.28
N SER A 270 -10.49 -10.63 0.83
CA SER A 270 -9.38 -10.71 -0.12
C SER A 270 -8.16 -11.37 0.52
N VAL A 271 -7.52 -12.19 -0.29
CA VAL A 271 -6.30 -12.91 0.01
C VAL A 271 -5.24 -12.55 -1.02
N LYS A 272 -3.98 -12.52 -0.62
CA LYS A 272 -2.83 -12.32 -1.51
C LYS A 272 -1.91 -13.51 -1.37
N PHE A 273 -1.46 -14.05 -2.48
CA PHE A 273 -0.56 -15.20 -2.52
C PHE A 273 0.58 -14.98 -3.50
N GLY A 274 1.79 -15.32 -3.11
CA GLY A 274 2.97 -15.22 -3.97
C GLY A 274 4.21 -15.91 -3.41
N PRO A 275 5.31 -15.88 -4.15
CA PRO A 275 5.48 -15.23 -5.45
C PRO A 275 4.76 -15.98 -6.58
N VAL A 276 4.31 -15.27 -7.62
CA VAL A 276 3.87 -15.88 -8.86
C VAL A 276 5.03 -15.83 -9.85
N THR A 277 5.56 -16.99 -10.21
CA THR A 277 6.77 -17.11 -11.03
C THR A 277 6.55 -17.85 -12.35
N ASP A 278 5.30 -18.17 -12.70
CA ASP A 278 4.94 -18.86 -13.93
C ASP A 278 5.36 -18.00 -15.16
N PRO A 279 6.27 -18.54 -16.01
CA PRO A 279 6.76 -17.81 -17.18
C PRO A 279 5.68 -17.45 -18.21
N SER A 280 4.52 -18.10 -18.17
CA SER A 280 3.40 -17.83 -19.09
C SER A 280 2.82 -16.41 -18.93
N TYR A 281 3.05 -15.77 -17.78
CA TYR A 281 2.66 -14.38 -17.54
C TYR A 281 3.60 -13.36 -18.18
N HIS A 282 4.78 -13.77 -18.65
CA HIS A 282 5.77 -12.86 -19.25
C HIS A 282 6.00 -11.60 -18.43
N PHE A 283 6.16 -11.77 -17.10
CA PHE A 283 6.26 -10.66 -16.14
C PHE A 283 7.48 -9.77 -16.41
N GLU A 284 8.56 -10.33 -16.97
CA GLU A 284 9.78 -9.61 -17.30
C GLU A 284 9.54 -8.38 -18.19
N LYS A 285 8.52 -8.43 -19.06
CA LYS A 285 8.17 -7.30 -19.94
C LYS A 285 7.63 -6.11 -19.14
N VAL A 286 6.60 -6.34 -18.30
CA VAL A 286 6.05 -5.25 -17.48
C VAL A 286 7.04 -4.81 -16.41
N GLN A 287 7.89 -5.71 -15.92
CA GLN A 287 8.97 -5.38 -15.00
C GLN A 287 9.92 -4.34 -15.59
N GLU A 288 10.31 -4.48 -16.86
CA GLU A 288 11.14 -3.50 -17.57
C GLU A 288 10.42 -2.15 -17.72
N GLU A 289 9.13 -2.16 -18.06
CA GLU A 289 8.30 -0.95 -18.13
C GLU A 289 8.20 -0.24 -16.76
N LEU A 290 8.02 -1.01 -15.69
CA LEU A 290 7.98 -0.49 -14.30
C LEU A 290 9.34 0.06 -13.85
N LEU A 291 10.46 -0.57 -14.23
CA LEU A 291 11.80 -0.05 -13.98
C LEU A 291 12.03 1.28 -14.70
N ASN A 292 11.63 1.38 -15.96
CA ASN A 292 11.70 2.62 -16.74
C ASN A 292 10.86 3.74 -16.09
N MET A 293 9.67 3.40 -15.61
CA MET A 293 8.81 4.33 -14.87
C MET A 293 9.49 4.79 -13.59
N ALA A 294 10.03 3.87 -12.78
CA ALA A 294 10.70 4.17 -11.53
C ALA A 294 11.90 5.12 -11.71
N GLN A 295 12.73 4.85 -12.73
CA GLN A 295 13.87 5.71 -13.08
C GLN A 295 13.44 7.11 -13.52
N SER A 296 12.41 7.19 -14.37
CA SER A 296 11.93 8.45 -14.93
C SER A 296 11.25 9.33 -13.86
N LEU A 297 10.48 8.72 -12.97
CA LEU A 297 9.74 9.38 -11.90
C LEU A 297 10.56 9.50 -10.60
N LYS A 298 11.74 8.89 -10.55
CA LYS A 298 12.64 8.87 -9.39
C LYS A 298 11.93 8.39 -8.13
N PHE A 299 11.38 7.17 -8.20
CA PHE A 299 10.81 6.55 -7.01
C PHE A 299 11.89 6.27 -5.99
N GLU A 300 11.69 6.69 -4.76
CA GLU A 300 12.59 6.41 -3.64
C GLU A 300 11.79 5.83 -2.47
N GLY A 301 12.31 4.73 -1.89
CA GLY A 301 11.57 3.95 -0.91
C GLY A 301 10.70 2.88 -1.57
N THR A 302 9.54 2.62 -1.01
CA THR A 302 8.60 1.58 -1.47
C THR A 302 7.46 2.18 -2.27
N VAL A 303 7.15 1.58 -3.42
CA VAL A 303 5.96 1.87 -4.22
C VAL A 303 5.23 0.58 -4.53
N GLN A 304 4.01 0.43 -4.03
CA GLN A 304 3.11 -0.65 -4.43
C GLN A 304 2.51 -0.33 -5.80
N VAL A 305 2.44 -1.32 -6.67
CA VAL A 305 1.82 -1.23 -7.99
C VAL A 305 0.75 -2.31 -8.12
N ASP A 306 -0.47 -1.91 -8.41
CA ASP A 306 -1.58 -2.83 -8.66
C ASP A 306 -1.75 -3.04 -10.16
N LEU A 307 -1.82 -4.30 -10.57
CA LEU A 307 -1.79 -4.76 -11.95
C LEU A 307 -2.96 -5.70 -12.27
N VAL A 308 -3.36 -5.73 -13.54
CA VAL A 308 -4.24 -6.76 -14.10
C VAL A 308 -3.57 -7.40 -15.29
N TYR A 309 -3.59 -8.74 -15.33
CA TYR A 309 -3.18 -9.53 -16.49
C TYR A 309 -4.42 -10.00 -17.25
N ARG A 310 -4.50 -9.62 -18.56
CA ARG A 310 -5.61 -9.96 -19.44
C ARG A 310 -5.11 -10.30 -20.82
N ALA A 311 -5.45 -11.49 -21.30
CA ALA A 311 -5.18 -11.93 -22.67
C ALA A 311 -3.71 -11.74 -23.13
N GLY A 312 -2.76 -12.06 -22.27
CA GLY A 312 -1.32 -11.96 -22.57
C GLY A 312 -0.71 -10.58 -22.33
N GLU A 313 -1.46 -9.64 -21.77
CA GLU A 313 -1.00 -8.27 -21.56
C GLU A 313 -1.22 -7.81 -20.11
N TRP A 314 -0.27 -7.04 -19.60
CA TRP A 314 -0.33 -6.39 -18.30
C TRP A 314 -0.91 -4.99 -18.41
N TYR A 315 -1.76 -4.64 -17.44
CA TYR A 315 -2.34 -3.31 -17.30
C TYR A 315 -2.05 -2.81 -15.89
N ILE A 316 -1.59 -1.56 -15.78
CA ILE A 316 -1.47 -0.90 -14.49
C ILE A 316 -2.79 -0.27 -14.09
N ILE A 317 -3.18 -0.47 -12.82
CA ILE A 317 -4.41 0.05 -12.24
C ILE A 317 -4.13 1.24 -11.33
N GLU A 318 -3.16 1.10 -10.43
CA GLU A 318 -2.87 2.08 -9.39
C GLU A 318 -1.42 1.98 -8.94
N ILE A 319 -0.87 3.11 -8.48
CA ILE A 319 0.39 3.14 -7.73
C ILE A 319 0.15 3.74 -6.35
N ASN A 320 0.79 3.17 -5.35
CA ASN A 320 0.74 3.63 -3.97
C ASN A 320 2.17 3.82 -3.45
N PRO A 321 2.72 5.06 -3.43
CA PRO A 321 4.11 5.34 -3.03
C PRO A 321 4.25 5.32 -1.50
N ARG A 322 3.96 4.19 -0.89
CA ARG A 322 3.93 3.97 0.56
C ARG A 322 4.01 2.50 0.91
N TRP A 323 4.33 2.25 2.17
CA TRP A 323 4.21 0.93 2.77
C TRP A 323 2.76 0.47 2.83
N SER A 324 2.55 -0.82 2.64
CA SER A 324 1.23 -1.43 2.63
C SER A 324 1.30 -2.87 3.16
N GLY A 325 0.16 -3.57 3.20
CA GLY A 325 0.13 -5.01 3.49
C GLY A 325 0.93 -5.85 2.48
N MET A 326 1.19 -5.32 1.27
CA MET A 326 2.12 -5.96 0.34
C MET A 326 3.56 -5.92 0.82
N THR A 327 4.00 -4.83 1.43
CA THR A 327 5.39 -4.69 1.93
C THR A 327 5.72 -5.79 2.92
N THR A 328 4.81 -6.13 3.82
CA THR A 328 4.99 -7.24 4.77
C THR A 328 4.92 -8.61 4.07
N THR A 329 4.05 -8.78 3.08
CA THR A 329 3.98 -10.01 2.30
C THR A 329 5.26 -10.25 1.50
N THR A 330 5.77 -9.21 0.86
CA THR A 330 7.05 -9.24 0.13
C THR A 330 8.22 -9.57 1.06
N ALA A 331 8.26 -8.94 2.23
CA ALA A 331 9.29 -9.21 3.23
C ALA A 331 9.23 -10.66 3.74
N ALA A 332 8.03 -11.22 3.94
CA ALA A 332 7.85 -12.64 4.27
C ALA A 332 8.36 -13.57 3.16
N MET A 333 8.04 -13.26 1.88
CA MET A 333 8.58 -14.00 0.74
C MET A 333 10.11 -13.97 0.70
N GLU A 334 10.73 -12.84 1.04
CA GLU A 334 12.18 -12.68 1.09
C GLU A 334 12.80 -13.27 2.37
N GLY A 335 11.99 -13.63 3.37
CA GLY A 335 12.45 -14.13 4.67
C GLY A 335 13.29 -13.12 5.45
N ARG A 336 13.00 -11.83 5.30
CA ARG A 336 13.73 -10.74 5.96
C ARG A 336 12.84 -9.59 6.42
N ASN A 337 13.34 -8.80 7.34
CA ASN A 337 12.69 -7.59 7.80
C ASN A 337 12.67 -6.53 6.69
N PRO A 338 11.52 -5.89 6.39
CA PRO A 338 11.43 -4.85 5.38
C PRO A 338 12.29 -3.61 5.68
N LEU A 339 12.61 -3.33 6.94
CA LEU A 339 13.53 -2.24 7.31
C LEU A 339 14.98 -2.55 6.87
N SER A 340 15.39 -3.82 6.93
CA SER A 340 16.73 -4.25 6.53
C SER A 340 17.00 -4.03 5.04
N ILE A 341 15.97 -4.06 4.19
CA ILE A 341 16.08 -3.82 2.75
C ILE A 341 16.78 -2.47 2.48
N PHE A 342 16.33 -1.43 3.18
CA PHE A 342 16.91 -0.09 3.02
C PHE A 342 18.33 -0.01 3.56
N VAL A 343 18.61 -0.62 4.72
CA VAL A 343 19.93 -0.61 5.33
C VAL A 343 20.94 -1.35 4.47
N ASP A 344 20.60 -2.55 3.99
CA ASP A 344 21.44 -3.32 3.07
C ASP A 344 21.76 -2.54 1.79
N SER A 345 20.75 -1.86 1.25
CA SER A 345 20.95 -1.04 0.06
C SER A 345 21.82 0.19 0.33
N ILE A 346 21.63 0.87 1.46
CA ILE A 346 22.47 2.02 1.88
C ILE A 346 23.93 1.59 2.07
N LEU A 347 24.15 0.45 2.73
CA LEU A 347 25.50 -0.07 3.00
C LEU A 347 26.15 -0.72 1.76
N GLY A 348 25.40 -0.92 0.67
CA GLY A 348 25.89 -1.62 -0.53
C GLY A 348 26.18 -3.10 -0.29
N THR A 349 25.63 -3.69 0.76
CA THR A 349 25.77 -5.11 1.11
C THR A 349 24.84 -5.98 0.27
N ASP A 350 23.79 -5.40 -0.28
CA ASP A 350 22.84 -6.07 -1.17
C ASP A 350 23.40 -6.16 -2.60
N LYS A 351 24.38 -7.06 -2.79
CA LYS A 351 25.06 -7.21 -4.09
C LYS A 351 24.19 -7.82 -5.18
N ASN A 352 23.01 -8.33 -4.86
CA ASN A 352 22.15 -9.06 -5.80
C ASN A 352 20.66 -8.82 -5.51
N TYR A 353 20.16 -7.64 -5.79
CA TYR A 353 18.73 -7.41 -6.00
C TYR A 353 18.26 -8.07 -7.31
N SER A 354 18.92 -9.15 -7.72
CA SER A 354 18.56 -9.89 -8.91
C SER A 354 17.61 -11.04 -8.54
N MET A 355 16.67 -11.33 -9.42
CA MET A 355 15.61 -12.32 -9.39
C MET A 355 15.99 -13.80 -9.11
N LYS A 356 17.14 -14.10 -8.54
CA LYS A 356 17.62 -15.47 -8.23
C LYS A 356 17.60 -15.80 -6.74
N ARG A 357 16.68 -15.23 -5.96
CA ARG A 357 16.49 -15.64 -4.57
C ARG A 357 15.53 -16.82 -4.52
N ASN A 358 15.82 -17.80 -3.66
CA ASN A 358 14.83 -18.77 -3.23
C ASN A 358 13.82 -18.01 -2.37
N LEU A 359 12.76 -17.56 -2.98
CA LEU A 359 11.67 -16.90 -2.27
C LEU A 359 10.80 -17.95 -1.57
N LYS A 360 10.33 -17.63 -0.39
CA LYS A 360 9.30 -18.40 0.30
C LYS A 360 7.95 -18.14 -0.34
N TYR A 361 7.05 -19.11 -0.26
CA TYR A 361 5.64 -18.86 -0.51
C TYR A 361 5.03 -18.13 0.68
N ALA A 362 4.25 -17.10 0.41
CA ALA A 362 3.58 -16.32 1.44
C ALA A 362 2.10 -16.11 1.11
N LEU A 363 1.27 -16.16 2.14
CA LEU A 363 -0.16 -15.88 2.09
C LEU A 363 -0.47 -14.73 3.05
N ASN A 364 -1.11 -13.69 2.53
CA ASN A 364 -1.63 -12.59 3.31
C ASN A 364 -3.15 -12.66 3.30
N PHE A 365 -3.75 -12.69 4.47
CA PHE A 365 -5.21 -12.79 4.64
C PHE A 365 -5.69 -11.92 5.79
N LYS A 366 -6.99 -11.68 5.82
CA LYS A 366 -7.64 -10.92 6.89
C LYS A 366 -8.48 -11.82 7.78
N MET A 367 -8.48 -11.50 9.05
CA MET A 367 -9.27 -12.19 10.06
C MET A 367 -9.95 -11.17 10.97
N LYS A 368 -10.93 -11.60 11.75
CA LYS A 368 -11.54 -10.77 12.79
C LYS A 368 -10.50 -10.38 13.83
N ALA A 369 -10.65 -9.17 14.38
CA ALA A 369 -9.81 -8.73 15.48
C ALA A 369 -9.87 -9.70 16.68
N ARG A 370 -8.72 -9.90 17.31
CA ARG A 370 -8.51 -10.86 18.38
C ARG A 370 -8.14 -10.18 19.70
N SER A 371 -8.23 -10.95 20.79
CA SER A 371 -7.71 -10.53 22.08
C SER A 371 -6.18 -10.40 22.05
N GLN A 372 -5.62 -9.65 22.98
CA GLN A 372 -4.16 -9.54 23.13
C GLN A 372 -3.51 -10.90 23.40
N GLU A 373 -4.18 -11.77 24.16
CA GLU A 373 -3.70 -13.13 24.42
C GLU A 373 -3.59 -13.96 23.14
N ASP A 374 -4.63 -13.93 22.28
CA ASP A 374 -4.58 -14.59 20.99
C ASP A 374 -3.46 -14.04 20.08
N LEU A 375 -3.28 -12.72 20.08
CA LEU A 375 -2.23 -12.09 19.28
C LEU A 375 -0.83 -12.50 19.75
N ILE A 376 -0.59 -12.58 21.06
CA ILE A 376 0.69 -13.04 21.62
C ILE A 376 0.96 -14.49 21.20
N ARG A 377 -0.05 -15.35 21.28
CA ARG A 377 0.08 -16.75 20.83
C ARG A 377 0.35 -16.86 19.34
N LEU A 378 -0.37 -16.11 18.51
CA LEU A 378 -0.16 -16.05 17.06
C LEU A 378 1.26 -15.55 16.72
N TYR A 379 1.79 -14.55 17.40
CA TYR A 379 3.18 -14.10 17.21
C TYR A 379 4.22 -15.18 17.57
N GLY A 380 3.88 -16.10 18.44
CA GLY A 380 4.73 -17.23 18.83
C GLY A 380 4.74 -18.38 17.81
N ASN A 381 3.83 -18.38 16.82
CA ASN A 381 3.78 -19.42 15.80
C ASN A 381 4.88 -19.19 14.74
N PRO A 382 5.75 -20.20 14.44
CA PRO A 382 6.90 -20.03 13.56
C PRO A 382 6.55 -19.75 12.09
N HIS A 383 5.30 -19.99 11.68
CA HIS A 383 4.83 -19.73 10.33
C HIS A 383 4.15 -18.37 10.17
N VAL A 384 3.96 -17.63 11.27
CA VAL A 384 3.36 -16.30 11.25
C VAL A 384 4.45 -15.24 11.24
N ASP A 385 4.67 -14.62 10.08
CA ASP A 385 5.70 -13.60 9.92
C ASP A 385 5.24 -12.23 10.42
N TYR A 386 3.98 -11.83 10.09
CA TYR A 386 3.47 -10.50 10.39
C TYR A 386 2.01 -10.56 10.83
N ILE A 387 1.69 -9.73 11.81
CA ILE A 387 0.31 -9.46 12.25
C ILE A 387 0.14 -7.95 12.38
N MET A 388 -0.93 -7.43 11.81
CA MET A 388 -1.37 -6.05 11.98
C MET A 388 -2.83 -6.03 12.41
N GLN A 389 -3.12 -5.45 13.59
CA GLN A 389 -4.50 -5.21 14.00
C GLN A 389 -4.88 -3.75 13.78
N LEU A 390 -5.87 -3.54 12.93
CA LEU A 390 -6.43 -2.21 12.67
C LEU A 390 -7.79 -2.07 13.34
N GLU A 391 -7.94 -1.01 14.09
CA GLU A 391 -9.23 -0.55 14.59
C GLU A 391 -9.38 0.92 14.22
N THR A 392 -10.31 1.22 13.33
CA THR A 392 -10.60 2.61 12.95
C THR A 392 -12.03 2.97 13.33
N SER A 393 -12.19 4.10 13.99
CA SER A 393 -13.48 4.76 14.17
C SER A 393 -13.40 6.17 13.56
N VAL A 394 -13.50 6.26 12.24
CA VAL A 394 -13.57 7.55 11.57
C VAL A 394 -15.03 7.95 11.46
N ALA A 395 -15.39 9.17 11.86
CA ALA A 395 -16.76 9.67 11.77
C ALA A 395 -17.27 9.56 10.32
N GLY A 396 -18.39 8.86 10.13
CA GLY A 396 -19.00 8.63 8.82
C GLY A 396 -18.53 7.37 8.09
N MET A 397 -17.63 6.57 8.65
CA MET A 397 -17.25 5.25 8.15
C MET A 397 -17.67 4.16 9.14
N GLU A 398 -18.00 2.98 8.63
CA GLU A 398 -18.17 1.81 9.49
C GLU A 398 -16.89 1.53 10.26
N LYS A 399 -17.05 1.09 11.52
CA LYS A 399 -15.93 0.72 12.37
C LYS A 399 -15.19 -0.46 11.73
N ILE A 400 -13.99 -0.21 11.23
CA ILE A 400 -13.11 -1.26 10.71
C ILE A 400 -12.35 -1.84 11.89
N ASN A 401 -12.51 -3.12 12.14
CA ASN A 401 -11.79 -3.85 13.19
C ASN A 401 -11.43 -5.23 12.66
N TYR A 402 -10.21 -5.36 12.14
CA TYR A 402 -9.68 -6.62 11.62
C TYR A 402 -8.18 -6.74 11.91
N CYS A 403 -7.70 -7.98 11.84
CA CYS A 403 -6.28 -8.27 11.75
C CYS A 403 -5.92 -8.67 10.31
N GLU A 404 -4.78 -8.21 9.84
CA GLU A 404 -4.12 -8.70 8.64
C GLU A 404 -2.95 -9.58 9.08
N VAL A 405 -2.86 -10.79 8.54
CA VAL A 405 -1.86 -11.79 8.92
C VAL A 405 -1.12 -12.26 7.68
N VAL A 406 0.20 -12.39 7.81
CA VAL A 406 1.05 -12.98 6.77
C VAL A 406 1.69 -14.23 7.33
N ILE A 407 1.49 -15.34 6.62
CA ILE A 407 2.17 -16.63 6.88
C ILE A 407 3.07 -16.97 5.71
N SER A 408 4.17 -17.69 5.98
CA SER A 408 5.05 -18.16 4.91
C SER A 408 5.62 -19.57 5.16
N THR A 409 6.07 -20.17 4.07
CA THR A 409 6.81 -21.45 4.09
C THR A 409 7.92 -21.45 3.05
N ASP A 410 9.04 -22.10 3.34
CA ASP A 410 10.14 -22.39 2.40
C ASP A 410 10.04 -23.78 1.78
N GLN A 411 8.97 -24.51 2.10
CA GLN A 411 8.63 -25.82 1.57
C GLN A 411 7.81 -25.71 0.28
N GLU A 412 6.89 -26.65 0.06
CA GLU A 412 5.99 -26.63 -1.09
C GLU A 412 4.86 -25.62 -0.86
N LYS A 413 4.32 -25.04 -1.94
CA LYS A 413 3.23 -24.05 -1.84
C LYS A 413 1.96 -24.59 -1.17
N GLU A 414 1.70 -25.90 -1.31
CA GLU A 414 0.57 -26.60 -0.71
C GLU A 414 0.61 -26.57 0.83
N ASP A 415 1.80 -26.43 1.43
CA ASP A 415 1.96 -26.32 2.88
C ASP A 415 1.35 -25.08 3.46
N ILE A 416 1.17 -24.01 2.65
CA ILE A 416 0.44 -22.81 3.04
C ILE A 416 -0.98 -23.16 3.52
N MET A 417 -1.68 -24.06 2.83
CA MET A 417 -3.03 -24.47 3.22
C MET A 417 -3.02 -25.37 4.46
N ASN A 418 -1.97 -26.16 4.66
CA ASN A 418 -1.80 -26.95 5.88
C ASN A 418 -1.59 -26.02 7.08
N ILE A 419 -0.70 -25.04 6.97
CA ILE A 419 -0.45 -24.01 7.99
C ILE A 419 -1.74 -23.24 8.33
N LEU A 420 -2.50 -22.82 7.31
CA LEU A 420 -3.76 -22.11 7.51
C LEU A 420 -4.79 -22.95 8.27
N ASN A 421 -4.87 -24.26 7.98
CA ASN A 421 -5.76 -25.18 8.67
C ASN A 421 -5.32 -25.44 10.11
N GLU A 422 -4.02 -25.62 10.37
CA GLU A 422 -3.46 -25.75 11.72
C GLU A 422 -3.74 -24.50 12.58
N LEU A 423 -3.57 -23.31 12.01
CA LEU A 423 -3.93 -22.05 12.67
C LEU A 423 -5.43 -21.96 12.99
N GLU A 424 -6.29 -22.45 12.10
CA GLU A 424 -7.73 -22.47 12.34
C GLU A 424 -8.12 -23.48 13.43
N GLU A 425 -7.43 -24.62 13.51
CA GLU A 425 -7.62 -25.61 14.60
C GLU A 425 -7.19 -25.02 15.96
N GLU A 426 -6.06 -24.31 15.99
CA GLU A 426 -5.56 -23.65 17.20
C GLU A 426 -6.42 -22.46 17.63
N PHE A 427 -6.94 -21.69 16.66
CA PHE A 427 -7.73 -20.47 16.83
C PHE A 427 -9.06 -20.58 16.10
N PRO A 428 -10.06 -21.33 16.58
CA PRO A 428 -11.32 -21.53 15.86
C PRO A 428 -12.01 -20.23 15.47
N GLY A 429 -12.47 -20.15 14.22
CA GLY A 429 -13.07 -18.95 13.64
C GLY A 429 -12.05 -17.85 13.32
N LEU A 430 -10.77 -18.19 13.22
CA LEU A 430 -9.70 -17.28 12.77
C LEU A 430 -9.99 -16.76 11.37
N VAL A 431 -10.36 -17.66 10.47
CA VAL A 431 -10.51 -17.41 9.04
C VAL A 431 -11.94 -17.70 8.62
N SER A 432 -12.55 -16.80 7.83
CA SER A 432 -13.88 -17.06 7.24
C SER A 432 -13.80 -18.12 6.14
N ASP A 433 -14.94 -18.75 5.84
CA ASP A 433 -15.02 -19.73 4.75
C ASP A 433 -14.64 -19.13 3.39
N ASP A 434 -15.00 -17.86 3.15
CA ASP A 434 -14.63 -17.13 1.93
C ASP A 434 -13.11 -16.94 1.81
N VAL A 435 -12.43 -16.59 2.91
CA VAL A 435 -10.97 -16.45 2.93
C VAL A 435 -10.30 -17.80 2.66
N LYS A 436 -10.80 -18.91 3.25
CA LYS A 436 -10.27 -20.26 2.99
C LYS A 436 -10.46 -20.67 1.54
N ALA A 437 -11.65 -20.42 0.98
CA ALA A 437 -11.95 -20.72 -0.42
C ALA A 437 -11.03 -19.93 -1.36
N ASN A 438 -10.90 -18.62 -1.14
CA ASN A 438 -10.03 -17.75 -1.92
C ASN A 438 -8.55 -18.16 -1.81
N ALA A 439 -8.08 -18.52 -0.62
CA ALA A 439 -6.71 -19.00 -0.41
C ALA A 439 -6.47 -20.31 -1.19
N GLY A 440 -7.38 -21.28 -1.07
CA GLY A 440 -7.30 -22.57 -1.78
C GLY A 440 -7.29 -22.39 -3.30
N GLU A 441 -8.11 -21.47 -3.83
CA GLU A 441 -8.12 -21.16 -5.27
C GLU A 441 -6.79 -20.58 -5.74
N LEU A 442 -6.23 -19.57 -5.02
CA LEU A 442 -4.97 -18.96 -5.39
C LEU A 442 -3.79 -19.95 -5.31
N VAL A 443 -3.69 -20.71 -4.20
CA VAL A 443 -2.62 -21.72 -4.03
C VAL A 443 -2.69 -22.80 -5.10
N ALA A 444 -3.89 -23.25 -5.46
CA ALA A 444 -4.05 -24.25 -6.52
C ALA A 444 -3.70 -23.71 -7.92
N LYS A 445 -3.99 -22.44 -8.18
CA LYS A 445 -3.85 -21.81 -9.50
C LYS A 445 -2.42 -21.38 -9.80
N TYR A 446 -1.71 -20.77 -8.85
CA TYR A 446 -0.42 -20.14 -9.09
C TYR A 446 0.76 -21.04 -8.66
N GLN A 447 1.76 -21.08 -9.51
CA GLN A 447 3.03 -21.78 -9.27
C GLN A 447 4.14 -20.78 -9.00
#